data_bb2bf95f78384877f853055e4da887ac
#
_entry.id   bb2bf95f78384877f853055e4da887ac
#
_cell.length_a   1.000
_cell.length_b   1.000
_cell.length_c   1.000
_cell.angle_alpha   90.00
_cell.angle_beta   90.00
_cell.angle_gamma   90.00
#
_symmetry.space_group_name_H-M   'P 1'
#
loop_
_entity.id
_entity.type
_entity.pdbx_description
1 polymer ?
#
loop_
_entity_poly.entity_id
_entity_poly.type
_entity_poly.pdbx_seq_one_letter_code
_entity_poly.pdbx_strand_id
1 'polypeptide(L)'
;MNNNYKITIKVFLTLIFYAASLSGQAINSSDTLKLSLTQCIDLTLKNNITRSVKNLAIRNAELKITQANSGHYPTLELSSGIMVQDQDMNFIMPATNFQIPSMNFGSLFIPSLSINVPEQNIKVADKQSAAVQVDFMLPLFLGGKISSLVKQAESNLELARQDVKSNDSQIILETKKLFYSVILADHLRQIAKETEDRMAATLEFTEALYKKGSGKVTKSDYLKNKIFVDAIKSITSELSGEKKVAKSALVFSMGLNWKNEIEITQNEFPNPTVHVSLDNMVDSLVAQNPDIAKVNNGLSALDSKIDESKSAYYPSIALTGSYRRLFSNYDYGFTTLDNKNLWMFGIGMSMNLFNGFRTGAQVEEAKVNYQQLSKQKELLVNGLTLKLQTLYYLYYC
;
A
#
# COMPACT_ATOMS: atom_id res chain seq x y z
N MET A 1 9.32 -17.64 47.25
CA MET A 1 9.01 -17.08 45.88
C MET A 1 9.89 -17.80 44.87
N ASN A 2 9.37 -18.47 44.22
CA ASN A 2 9.11 -19.55 43.26
C ASN A 2 10.20 -19.78 42.19
N ASN A 3 10.70 -21.02 42.24
CA ASN A 3 11.64 -21.63 41.28
C ASN A 3 11.05 -21.87 39.89
N ASN A 4 9.76 -21.62 39.68
CA ASN A 4 9.05 -21.94 38.43
C ASN A 4 9.32 -20.95 37.29
N TYR A 5 9.70 -19.70 37.56
CA TYR A 5 10.03 -18.73 36.55
C TYR A 5 11.38 -18.96 35.84
N LYS A 6 12.34 -19.60 36.57
CA LYS A 6 13.66 -19.92 35.98
C LYS A 6 13.61 -21.05 34.96
N ILE A 7 12.64 -21.96 35.08
CA ILE A 7 12.48 -23.10 34.16
C ILE A 7 11.78 -22.60 32.86
N THR A 8 10.78 -21.73 32.96
CA THR A 8 10.06 -21.19 31.79
C THR A 8 10.96 -20.31 30.93
N ILE A 9 11.85 -19.52 31.52
CA ILE A 9 12.79 -18.68 30.77
C ILE A 9 13.87 -19.51 30.06
N LYS A 10 14.34 -20.60 30.68
CA LYS A 10 15.32 -21.50 30.06
C LYS A 10 14.72 -22.28 28.88
N VAL A 11 13.48 -22.73 28.98
CA VAL A 11 12.79 -23.42 27.87
C VAL A 11 12.51 -22.45 26.69
N PHE A 12 12.20 -21.20 26.98
CA PHE A 12 11.98 -20.18 25.93
C PHE A 12 13.29 -19.78 25.22
N LEU A 13 14.40 -19.69 25.94
CA LEU A 13 15.72 -19.39 25.36
C LEU A 13 16.30 -20.57 24.55
N THR A 14 16.03 -21.82 24.92
CA THR A 14 16.45 -22.99 24.13
C THR A 14 15.62 -23.19 22.87
N LEU A 15 14.34 -22.81 22.86
CA LEU A 15 13.51 -22.81 21.64
C LEU A 15 13.91 -21.74 20.62
N ILE A 16 14.39 -20.58 21.07
CA ILE A 16 14.89 -19.51 20.19
C ILE A 16 16.23 -19.92 19.53
N PHE A 17 17.08 -20.68 20.23
CA PHE A 17 18.35 -21.15 19.67
C PHE A 17 18.20 -22.31 18.66
N TYR A 18 17.10 -23.10 18.75
CA TYR A 18 16.83 -24.18 17.79
C TYR A 18 16.17 -23.71 16.50
N ALA A 19 15.52 -22.53 16.53
CA ALA A 19 14.94 -21.92 15.34
C ALA A 19 15.97 -21.19 14.44
N ALA A 20 17.17 -20.93 14.95
CA ALA A 20 18.22 -20.22 14.23
C ALA A 20 19.13 -21.12 13.35
N SER A 21 18.94 -22.44 13.37
CA SER A 21 19.79 -23.39 12.65
C SER A 21 19.16 -23.96 11.37
N LEU A 22 18.04 -23.41 10.90
CA LEU A 22 17.34 -23.84 9.67
C LEU A 22 17.32 -22.72 8.62
N SER A 23 18.45 -22.10 8.37
CA SER A 23 18.53 -21.17 7.25
C SER A 23 19.93 -21.16 6.65
N GLY A 24 20.02 -21.60 5.44
CA GLY A 24 21.19 -21.34 4.62
C GLY A 24 21.89 -22.58 4.10
N GLN A 25 21.22 -23.40 3.33
CA GLN A 25 21.91 -24.04 2.23
C GLN A 25 22.19 -22.93 1.19
N ALA A 26 23.30 -22.23 1.40
CA ALA A 26 23.94 -21.50 0.32
C ALA A 26 24.35 -22.55 -0.71
N ILE A 27 23.64 -22.58 -1.82
CA ILE A 27 24.07 -23.33 -3.01
C ILE A 27 25.35 -22.66 -3.47
N ASN A 28 26.49 -23.13 -2.94
CA ASN A 28 27.81 -22.88 -3.50
C ASN A 28 27.94 -23.82 -4.71
N SER A 29 27.32 -23.48 -5.81
CA SER A 29 27.65 -24.07 -7.09
C SER A 29 28.18 -22.97 -7.99
N SER A 30 29.46 -23.07 -8.29
CA SER A 30 30.11 -22.38 -9.41
C SER A 30 29.66 -22.95 -10.78
N ASP A 31 28.50 -23.54 -10.83
CA ASP A 31 27.93 -24.04 -12.08
C ASP A 31 27.29 -22.88 -12.84
N THR A 32 27.81 -22.64 -14.04
CA THR A 32 27.21 -21.71 -15.00
C THR A 32 25.80 -22.15 -15.33
N LEU A 33 24.79 -21.35 -14.99
CA LEU A 33 23.41 -21.64 -15.24
C LEU A 33 23.09 -21.46 -16.73
N LYS A 34 22.75 -22.54 -17.43
CA LYS A 34 22.28 -22.48 -18.82
C LYS A 34 20.78 -22.21 -18.84
N LEU A 35 20.39 -21.04 -19.38
CA LEU A 35 19.03 -20.54 -19.29
C LEU A 35 18.44 -20.24 -20.68
N SER A 36 17.23 -20.71 -20.91
CA SER A 36 16.38 -20.29 -22.02
C SER A 36 15.58 -19.02 -21.65
N LEU A 37 15.01 -18.35 -22.64
CA LEU A 37 14.15 -17.18 -22.40
C LEU A 37 12.99 -17.48 -21.44
N THR A 38 12.32 -18.62 -21.61
CA THR A 38 11.20 -19.02 -20.73
C THR A 38 11.66 -19.21 -19.30
N GLN A 39 12.80 -19.89 -19.08
CA GLN A 39 13.37 -20.06 -17.75
C GLN A 39 13.78 -18.73 -17.11
N CYS A 40 14.32 -17.79 -17.90
CA CYS A 40 14.63 -16.43 -17.39
C CYS A 40 13.36 -15.70 -16.93
N ILE A 41 12.27 -15.79 -17.73
CA ILE A 41 10.99 -15.19 -17.37
C ILE A 41 10.42 -15.81 -16.09
N ASP A 42 10.42 -17.15 -15.98
CA ASP A 42 9.89 -17.86 -14.82
C ASP A 42 10.68 -17.52 -13.54
N LEU A 43 12.02 -17.48 -13.63
CA LEU A 43 12.87 -17.09 -12.51
C LEU A 43 12.62 -15.64 -12.09
N THR A 44 12.50 -14.73 -13.08
CA THR A 44 12.22 -13.31 -12.80
C THR A 44 10.86 -13.16 -12.12
N LEU A 45 9.80 -13.76 -12.65
CA LEU A 45 8.47 -13.71 -12.05
C LEU A 45 8.43 -14.31 -10.64
N LYS A 46 9.23 -15.35 -10.38
CA LYS A 46 9.29 -16.01 -9.07
C LYS A 46 10.03 -15.17 -8.03
N ASN A 47 11.15 -14.56 -8.40
CA ASN A 47 12.09 -13.97 -7.47
C ASN A 47 12.06 -12.43 -7.46
N ASN A 48 11.33 -11.79 -8.38
CA ASN A 48 11.34 -10.33 -8.50
C ASN A 48 10.72 -9.66 -7.26
N ILE A 49 11.52 -8.81 -6.62
CA ILE A 49 11.13 -8.10 -5.39
C ILE A 49 9.94 -7.17 -5.64
N THR A 50 9.90 -6.48 -6.79
CA THR A 50 8.77 -5.58 -7.13
C THR A 50 7.46 -6.34 -7.19
N ARG A 51 7.45 -7.55 -7.78
CA ARG A 51 6.28 -8.43 -7.80
C ARG A 51 5.84 -8.83 -6.39
N SER A 52 6.80 -9.15 -5.52
CA SER A 52 6.52 -9.47 -4.11
C SER A 52 5.88 -8.28 -3.38
N VAL A 53 6.38 -7.06 -3.59
CA VAL A 53 5.78 -5.84 -3.04
C VAL A 53 4.34 -5.64 -3.54
N LYS A 54 4.08 -5.86 -4.84
CA LYS A 54 2.73 -5.76 -5.41
C LYS A 54 1.77 -6.82 -4.85
N ASN A 55 2.25 -8.04 -4.61
CA ASN A 55 1.44 -9.08 -3.96
C ASN A 55 1.10 -8.72 -2.50
N LEU A 56 2.01 -8.08 -1.76
CA LEU A 56 1.70 -7.55 -0.43
C LEU A 56 0.67 -6.42 -0.48
N ALA A 57 0.62 -5.64 -1.56
CA ALA A 57 -0.41 -4.63 -1.77
C ALA A 57 -1.82 -5.26 -1.93
N ILE A 58 -1.94 -6.44 -2.58
CA ILE A 58 -3.20 -7.21 -2.60
C ILE A 58 -3.61 -7.57 -1.18
N ARG A 59 -2.68 -8.11 -0.37
CA ARG A 59 -2.97 -8.47 1.02
C ARG A 59 -3.40 -7.27 1.85
N ASN A 60 -2.79 -6.12 1.63
CA ASN A 60 -3.20 -4.86 2.28
C ASN A 60 -4.62 -4.45 1.87
N ALA A 61 -4.97 -4.57 0.58
CA ALA A 61 -6.31 -4.28 0.09
C ALA A 61 -7.38 -5.23 0.69
N GLU A 62 -7.08 -6.53 0.86
CA GLU A 62 -7.95 -7.49 1.57
C GLU A 62 -8.20 -7.06 3.03
N LEU A 63 -7.15 -6.62 3.71
CA LEU A 63 -7.29 -6.11 5.08
C LEU A 63 -8.12 -4.82 5.14
N LYS A 64 -8.09 -3.99 4.08
CA LYS A 64 -8.97 -2.81 3.97
C LYS A 64 -10.45 -3.19 3.83
N ILE A 65 -10.77 -4.28 3.14
CA ILE A 65 -12.15 -4.81 3.12
C ILE A 65 -12.56 -5.25 4.53
N THR A 66 -11.70 -5.95 5.25
CA THR A 66 -11.97 -6.34 6.65
C THR A 66 -12.19 -5.11 7.53
N GLN A 67 -11.37 -4.06 7.38
CA GLN A 67 -11.54 -2.79 8.09
C GLN A 67 -12.85 -2.09 7.72
N ALA A 68 -13.26 -2.08 6.45
CA ALA A 68 -14.52 -1.48 6.03
C ALA A 68 -15.73 -2.26 6.61
N ASN A 69 -15.66 -3.59 6.55
CA ASN A 69 -16.69 -4.47 7.13
C ASN A 69 -16.81 -4.34 8.66
N SER A 70 -15.72 -3.97 9.35
CA SER A 70 -15.76 -3.80 10.81
C SER A 70 -16.74 -2.71 11.26
N GLY A 71 -17.09 -1.77 10.37
CA GLY A 71 -18.12 -0.78 10.61
C GLY A 71 -19.54 -1.37 10.83
N HIS A 72 -19.78 -2.62 10.46
CA HIS A 72 -21.04 -3.33 10.76
C HIS A 72 -21.06 -3.99 12.15
N TYR A 73 -19.91 -4.09 12.82
CA TYR A 73 -19.78 -4.75 14.10
C TYR A 73 -19.79 -3.74 15.25
N PRO A 74 -20.16 -4.21 16.46
CA PRO A 74 -20.10 -3.36 17.64
C PRO A 74 -18.66 -3.02 18.00
N THR A 75 -18.47 -1.81 18.53
CA THR A 75 -17.24 -1.41 19.20
C THR A 75 -17.42 -1.47 20.71
N LEU A 76 -16.39 -1.95 21.41
CA LEU A 76 -16.29 -1.94 22.87
C LEU A 76 -15.04 -1.17 23.23
N GLU A 77 -15.20 -0.13 24.02
CA GLU A 77 -14.10 0.71 24.49
C GLU A 77 -14.07 0.71 26.00
N LEU A 78 -12.89 0.43 26.59
CA LEU A 78 -12.62 0.51 28.01
C LEU A 78 -11.84 1.79 28.28
N SER A 79 -12.43 2.67 29.08
CA SER A 79 -11.77 3.89 29.56
C SER A 79 -11.66 3.88 31.08
N SER A 80 -10.59 4.49 31.59
CA SER A 80 -10.39 4.67 33.02
C SER A 80 -9.68 6.00 33.28
N GLY A 81 -10.03 6.63 34.38
CA GLY A 81 -9.44 7.90 34.79
C GLY A 81 -9.45 8.10 36.29
N ILE A 82 -8.46 8.83 36.77
CA ILE A 82 -8.39 9.34 38.14
C ILE A 82 -8.48 10.84 38.05
N MET A 83 -9.38 11.43 38.81
CA MET A 83 -9.57 12.89 38.90
C MET A 83 -9.23 13.35 40.29
N VAL A 84 -8.42 14.39 40.38
CA VAL A 84 -8.09 15.08 41.62
C VAL A 84 -8.37 16.56 41.41
N GLN A 85 -9.23 17.13 42.25
CA GLN A 85 -9.60 18.53 42.25
C GLN A 85 -8.98 19.21 43.50
N ASP A 86 -8.85 20.52 43.50
CA ASP A 86 -8.34 21.31 44.60
C ASP A 86 -9.32 21.32 45.79
N GLN A 87 -10.62 21.27 45.49
CA GLN A 87 -11.71 21.36 46.48
C GLN A 87 -12.78 20.29 46.21
N ASP A 88 -13.52 19.96 47.28
CA ASP A 88 -14.75 19.15 47.18
C ASP A 88 -15.82 19.94 46.40
N MET A 89 -16.64 19.24 45.63
CA MET A 89 -17.79 19.86 44.99
C MET A 89 -18.91 19.99 46.03
N ASN A 90 -19.28 21.22 46.31
CA ASN A 90 -20.28 21.57 47.32
C ASN A 90 -21.48 22.29 46.71
N PHE A 91 -22.65 22.03 47.28
CA PHE A 91 -23.88 22.76 47.02
C PHE A 91 -24.21 23.61 48.24
N ILE A 92 -24.28 24.96 48.10
CA ILE A 92 -24.63 25.86 49.18
C ILE A 92 -26.12 26.12 49.09
N MET A 93 -26.85 25.70 50.10
CA MET A 93 -28.25 26.06 50.31
C MET A 93 -28.30 27.36 51.13
N PRO A 94 -28.74 28.47 50.57
CA PRO A 94 -28.73 29.76 51.28
C PRO A 94 -29.67 29.74 52.49
N ALA A 95 -29.38 30.51 53.50
CA ALA A 95 -30.26 30.70 54.64
C ALA A 95 -31.64 31.22 54.19
N THR A 96 -32.66 30.62 54.62
CA THR A 96 -34.07 30.95 54.23
C THR A 96 -34.96 31.02 55.46
N ASN A 97 -35.72 32.09 55.58
CA ASN A 97 -36.72 32.28 56.62
C ASN A 97 -38.10 32.01 56.08
N PHE A 98 -38.71 30.94 56.53
CA PHE A 98 -40.12 30.63 56.24
C PHE A 98 -40.99 31.25 57.33
N GLN A 99 -41.82 32.21 56.97
CA GLN A 99 -42.82 32.77 57.87
C GLN A 99 -44.19 32.15 57.58
N ILE A 100 -44.66 31.38 58.51
CA ILE A 100 -46.04 30.90 58.51
C ILE A 100 -46.91 31.98 59.15
N PRO A 101 -47.80 32.65 58.43
CA PRO A 101 -48.65 33.67 58.99
C PRO A 101 -49.56 33.11 60.06
N SER A 102 -49.95 33.98 61.01
CA SER A 102 -50.96 33.62 62.01
C SER A 102 -52.29 33.27 61.33
N MET A 103 -52.93 32.17 61.76
CA MET A 103 -54.21 31.70 61.22
C MET A 103 -55.22 31.57 62.34
N ASN A 104 -56.45 32.03 62.07
CA ASN A 104 -57.61 31.88 62.98
C ASN A 104 -58.56 30.84 62.40
N PHE A 105 -58.76 29.74 63.13
CA PHE A 105 -59.82 28.74 62.86
C PHE A 105 -60.87 28.76 63.94
N GLY A 106 -61.80 29.67 63.79
CA GLY A 106 -62.84 29.87 64.79
C GLY A 106 -62.27 30.33 66.14
N SER A 107 -62.39 29.53 67.19
CA SER A 107 -61.86 29.79 68.50
C SER A 107 -60.37 29.42 68.72
N LEU A 108 -59.77 28.81 67.71
CA LEU A 108 -58.37 28.37 67.75
C LEU A 108 -57.49 29.41 67.04
N PHE A 109 -56.60 30.09 67.80
CA PHE A 109 -55.59 31.00 67.28
C PHE A 109 -54.24 30.28 67.13
N ILE A 110 -53.73 30.18 65.91
CA ILE A 110 -52.39 29.71 65.66
C ILE A 110 -51.47 30.91 65.45
N PRO A 111 -50.52 31.19 66.34
CA PRO A 111 -49.59 32.30 66.19
C PRO A 111 -48.69 32.14 64.95
N SER A 112 -48.17 33.27 64.44
CA SER A 112 -47.18 33.23 63.40
C SER A 112 -45.91 32.48 63.84
N LEU A 113 -45.47 31.52 63.02
CA LEU A 113 -44.24 30.76 63.26
C LEU A 113 -43.17 31.14 62.21
N SER A 114 -42.02 31.57 62.71
CA SER A 114 -40.87 31.83 61.85
C SER A 114 -39.89 30.66 61.97
N ILE A 115 -39.69 29.94 60.86
CA ILE A 115 -38.72 28.86 60.78
C ILE A 115 -37.49 29.39 60.05
N ASN A 116 -36.41 29.56 60.78
CA ASN A 116 -35.12 29.97 60.19
C ASN A 116 -34.32 28.72 59.82
N VAL A 117 -34.10 28.50 58.53
CA VAL A 117 -33.23 27.48 58.04
C VAL A 117 -31.84 28.12 57.80
N PRO A 118 -30.81 27.76 58.54
CA PRO A 118 -29.49 28.34 58.35
C PRO A 118 -28.89 27.92 57.01
N GLU A 119 -27.93 28.64 56.54
CA GLU A 119 -27.12 28.27 55.38
C GLU A 119 -26.50 26.87 55.61
N GLN A 120 -26.63 25.99 54.61
CA GLN A 120 -26.08 24.66 54.64
C GLN A 120 -25.12 24.46 53.47
N ASN A 121 -23.88 24.12 53.79
CA ASN A 121 -22.90 23.71 52.79
C ASN A 121 -22.88 22.18 52.71
N ILE A 122 -23.48 21.64 51.64
CA ILE A 122 -23.63 20.23 51.45
C ILE A 122 -22.58 19.75 50.46
N LYS A 123 -21.67 18.88 50.88
CA LYS A 123 -20.72 18.20 49.98
C LYS A 123 -21.50 17.32 49.04
N VAL A 124 -21.25 17.45 47.74
CA VAL A 124 -21.97 16.69 46.67
C VAL A 124 -21.08 15.61 46.03
N ALA A 125 -19.77 15.91 45.92
CA ALA A 125 -18.79 14.95 45.44
C ALA A 125 -17.41 15.17 46.08
N ASP A 126 -16.63 14.12 46.14
CA ASP A 126 -15.27 14.13 46.67
C ASP A 126 -14.29 14.77 45.67
N LYS A 127 -13.29 15.46 46.19
CA LYS A 127 -12.21 16.01 45.36
C LYS A 127 -11.36 14.94 44.69
N GLN A 128 -11.42 13.70 45.14
CA GLN A 128 -10.72 12.57 44.57
C GLN A 128 -11.71 11.52 44.10
N SER A 129 -11.64 11.16 42.82
CA SER A 129 -12.45 10.09 42.27
C SER A 129 -11.67 9.33 41.21
N ALA A 130 -11.98 8.05 41.06
CA ALA A 130 -11.54 7.24 39.94
C ALA A 130 -12.77 6.61 39.28
N ALA A 131 -12.72 6.48 37.96
CA ALA A 131 -13.81 5.84 37.22
C ALA A 131 -13.25 4.82 36.21
N VAL A 132 -13.98 3.73 36.04
CA VAL A 132 -13.81 2.78 34.96
C VAL A 132 -15.11 2.73 34.19
N GLN A 133 -15.04 2.82 32.87
CA GLN A 133 -16.20 2.84 32.01
C GLN A 133 -15.97 1.92 30.80
N VAL A 134 -16.98 1.15 30.45
CA VAL A 134 -17.05 0.36 29.22
C VAL A 134 -18.17 0.94 28.37
N ASP A 135 -17.82 1.37 27.16
CA ASP A 135 -18.74 1.90 26.18
C ASP A 135 -18.95 0.87 25.05
N PHE A 136 -20.18 0.70 24.67
CA PHE A 136 -20.63 -0.14 23.56
C PHE A 136 -21.33 0.72 22.54
N MET A 137 -20.98 0.56 21.25
CA MET A 137 -21.68 1.20 20.15
C MET A 137 -21.81 0.24 18.97
N LEU A 138 -23.05 0.05 18.49
CA LEU A 138 -23.38 -0.70 17.29
C LEU A 138 -24.13 0.20 16.31
N PRO A 139 -23.55 0.56 15.16
CA PRO A 139 -24.25 1.24 14.09
C PRO A 139 -25.34 0.33 13.51
N LEU A 140 -26.59 0.78 13.55
CA LEU A 140 -27.74 0.06 12.96
C LEU A 140 -28.01 0.54 11.54
N PHE A 141 -27.89 1.85 11.30
CA PHE A 141 -28.09 2.47 9.99
C PHE A 141 -27.23 3.73 9.86
N LEU A 142 -26.48 3.84 8.76
CA LEU A 142 -25.64 4.99 8.45
C LEU A 142 -25.88 5.48 7.00
N GLY A 143 -27.14 5.42 6.51
CA GLY A 143 -27.45 5.88 5.16
C GLY A 143 -26.76 5.11 4.03
N GLY A 144 -26.32 3.87 4.26
CA GLY A 144 -25.55 3.08 3.29
C GLY A 144 -24.04 3.35 3.28
N LYS A 145 -23.54 4.19 4.19
CA LYS A 145 -22.12 4.58 4.23
C LYS A 145 -21.17 3.37 4.31
N ILE A 146 -21.43 2.42 5.20
CA ILE A 146 -20.54 1.26 5.39
C ILE A 146 -20.53 0.39 4.14
N SER A 147 -21.71 0.10 3.56
CA SER A 147 -21.80 -0.68 2.32
C SER A 147 -21.03 -0.01 1.16
N SER A 148 -21.09 1.32 1.05
CA SER A 148 -20.32 2.07 0.06
C SER A 148 -18.81 2.01 0.32
N LEU A 149 -18.37 2.06 1.58
CA LEU A 149 -16.97 1.88 1.96
C LEU A 149 -16.45 0.47 1.62
N VAL A 150 -17.28 -0.56 1.85
CA VAL A 150 -16.94 -1.95 1.48
C VAL A 150 -16.77 -2.07 -0.03
N LYS A 151 -17.72 -1.55 -0.83
CA LYS A 151 -17.61 -1.55 -2.31
C LYS A 151 -16.38 -0.80 -2.81
N GLN A 152 -16.03 0.34 -2.19
CA GLN A 152 -14.79 1.06 -2.50
C GLN A 152 -13.56 0.19 -2.23
N ALA A 153 -13.53 -0.51 -1.07
CA ALA A 153 -12.42 -1.39 -0.71
C ALA A 153 -12.31 -2.60 -1.66
N GLU A 154 -13.45 -3.19 -2.08
CA GLU A 154 -13.50 -4.27 -3.07
C GLU A 154 -12.98 -3.82 -4.44
N SER A 155 -13.39 -2.64 -4.91
CA SER A 155 -12.89 -2.06 -6.16
C SER A 155 -11.39 -1.79 -6.10
N ASN A 156 -10.88 -1.34 -4.95
CA ASN A 156 -9.45 -1.14 -4.71
C ASN A 156 -8.67 -2.47 -4.65
N LEU A 157 -9.28 -3.57 -4.18
CA LEU A 157 -8.68 -4.89 -4.26
C LEU A 157 -8.53 -5.33 -5.72
N GLU A 158 -9.56 -5.18 -6.54
CA GLU A 158 -9.47 -5.49 -7.97
C GLU A 158 -8.45 -4.61 -8.69
N LEU A 159 -8.36 -3.33 -8.33
CA LEU A 159 -7.31 -2.44 -8.83
C LEU A 159 -5.92 -2.98 -8.49
N ALA A 160 -5.68 -3.41 -7.24
CA ALA A 160 -4.40 -4.00 -6.82
C ALA A 160 -4.08 -5.30 -7.59
N ARG A 161 -5.08 -6.14 -7.89
CA ARG A 161 -4.91 -7.35 -8.72
C ARG A 161 -4.51 -7.03 -10.15
N GLN A 162 -5.15 -6.02 -10.75
CA GLN A 162 -4.78 -5.57 -12.10
C GLN A 162 -3.39 -4.91 -12.13
N ASP A 163 -2.99 -4.26 -11.03
CA ASP A 163 -1.66 -3.68 -10.90
C ASP A 163 -0.55 -4.76 -10.87
N VAL A 164 -0.81 -5.92 -10.26
CA VAL A 164 0.08 -7.09 -10.36
C VAL A 164 0.18 -7.59 -11.80
N LYS A 165 -0.94 -7.73 -12.52
CA LYS A 165 -0.94 -8.17 -13.92
C LYS A 165 -0.18 -7.22 -14.84
N SER A 166 -0.37 -5.90 -14.66
CA SER A 166 0.37 -4.87 -15.39
C SER A 166 1.87 -4.98 -15.12
N ASN A 167 2.24 -5.12 -13.85
CA ASN A 167 3.63 -5.29 -13.43
C ASN A 167 4.26 -6.59 -13.98
N ASP A 168 3.53 -7.71 -13.97
CA ASP A 168 4.00 -8.99 -14.53
C ASP A 168 4.28 -8.84 -16.04
N SER A 169 3.39 -8.16 -16.78
CA SER A 169 3.59 -7.87 -18.21
C SER A 169 4.83 -7.02 -18.46
N GLN A 170 5.08 -6.04 -17.61
CA GLN A 170 6.27 -5.18 -17.70
C GLN A 170 7.54 -5.96 -17.37
N ILE A 171 7.54 -6.78 -16.32
CA ILE A 171 8.65 -7.66 -15.96
C ILE A 171 9.00 -8.59 -17.12
N ILE A 172 7.99 -9.22 -17.74
CA ILE A 172 8.19 -10.10 -18.91
C ILE A 172 8.83 -9.33 -20.06
N LEU A 173 8.34 -8.13 -20.37
CA LEU A 173 8.88 -7.31 -21.44
C LEU A 173 10.35 -6.92 -21.17
N GLU A 174 10.65 -6.48 -19.96
CA GLU A 174 12.01 -6.10 -19.58
C GLU A 174 12.97 -7.30 -19.58
N THR A 175 12.53 -8.45 -19.08
CA THR A 175 13.32 -9.69 -19.14
C THR A 175 13.63 -10.08 -20.57
N LYS A 176 12.64 -10.01 -21.49
CA LYS A 176 12.86 -10.22 -22.93
C LYS A 176 13.89 -9.27 -23.52
N LYS A 177 13.78 -7.97 -23.21
CA LYS A 177 14.73 -6.96 -23.67
C LYS A 177 16.15 -7.27 -23.18
N LEU A 178 16.31 -7.56 -21.89
CA LEU A 178 17.62 -7.89 -21.31
C LEU A 178 18.18 -9.17 -21.91
N PHE A 179 17.35 -10.20 -22.11
CA PHE A 179 17.76 -11.45 -22.74
C PHE A 179 18.30 -11.22 -24.16
N TYR A 180 17.55 -10.50 -24.99
CA TYR A 180 17.98 -10.20 -26.35
C TYR A 180 19.15 -9.20 -26.41
N SER A 181 19.32 -8.33 -25.42
CA SER A 181 20.51 -7.46 -25.36
C SER A 181 21.78 -8.25 -25.10
N VAL A 182 21.74 -9.37 -24.35
CA VAL A 182 22.88 -10.26 -24.17
C VAL A 182 23.25 -10.94 -25.51
N ILE A 183 22.25 -11.40 -26.28
CA ILE A 183 22.48 -12.01 -27.61
C ILE A 183 23.08 -10.98 -28.56
N LEU A 184 22.53 -9.75 -28.57
CA LEU A 184 23.03 -8.67 -29.42
C LEU A 184 24.48 -8.32 -29.10
N ALA A 185 24.79 -8.14 -27.81
CA ALA A 185 26.15 -7.83 -27.36
C ALA A 185 27.15 -8.94 -27.71
N ASP A 186 26.73 -10.21 -27.68
CA ASP A 186 27.58 -11.33 -28.09
C ASP A 186 27.85 -11.34 -29.60
N HIS A 187 26.83 -11.13 -30.43
CA HIS A 187 26.98 -11.04 -31.89
C HIS A 187 27.87 -9.86 -32.26
N LEU A 188 27.66 -8.67 -31.67
CA LEU A 188 28.51 -7.49 -31.94
C LEU A 188 29.95 -7.74 -31.57
N ARG A 189 30.20 -8.37 -30.39
CA ARG A 189 31.52 -8.76 -29.94
C ARG A 189 32.17 -9.76 -30.90
N GLN A 190 31.43 -10.73 -31.40
CA GLN A 190 31.94 -11.70 -32.36
C GLN A 190 32.34 -11.03 -33.67
N ILE A 191 31.48 -10.17 -34.25
CA ILE A 191 31.79 -9.41 -35.47
C ILE A 191 33.01 -8.53 -35.26
N ALA A 192 33.13 -7.83 -34.11
CA ALA A 192 34.27 -7.01 -33.81
C ALA A 192 35.57 -7.85 -33.74
N LYS A 193 35.49 -9.03 -33.10
CA LYS A 193 36.65 -9.95 -33.00
C LYS A 193 37.08 -10.49 -34.35
N GLU A 194 36.14 -10.93 -35.19
CA GLU A 194 36.45 -11.35 -36.56
C GLU A 194 37.08 -10.24 -37.39
N THR A 195 36.62 -8.98 -37.20
CA THR A 195 37.19 -7.81 -37.87
C THR A 195 38.59 -7.51 -37.36
N GLU A 196 38.83 -7.58 -36.05
CA GLU A 196 40.15 -7.44 -35.43
C GLU A 196 41.16 -8.45 -36.02
N ASP A 197 40.73 -9.75 -36.08
CA ASP A 197 41.60 -10.81 -36.59
C ASP A 197 41.96 -10.60 -38.07
N ARG A 198 41.02 -10.18 -38.93
CA ARG A 198 41.29 -9.82 -40.34
C ARG A 198 42.18 -8.61 -40.47
N MET A 199 41.97 -7.56 -39.68
CA MET A 199 42.81 -6.36 -39.69
C MET A 199 44.24 -6.64 -39.16
N ALA A 200 44.36 -7.51 -38.14
CA ALA A 200 45.67 -7.91 -37.64
C ALA A 200 46.47 -8.69 -38.69
N ALA A 201 45.83 -9.62 -39.42
CA ALA A 201 46.47 -10.32 -40.56
C ALA A 201 46.90 -9.34 -41.67
N THR A 202 46.05 -8.35 -41.97
CA THR A 202 46.39 -7.29 -42.96
C THR A 202 47.58 -6.44 -42.49
N LEU A 203 47.66 -6.10 -41.21
CA LEU A 203 48.77 -5.37 -40.62
C LEU A 203 50.05 -6.17 -40.70
N GLU A 204 50.05 -7.46 -40.36
CA GLU A 204 51.19 -8.36 -40.44
C GLU A 204 51.74 -8.42 -41.87
N PHE A 205 50.88 -8.59 -42.87
CA PHE A 205 51.23 -8.60 -44.27
C PHE A 205 51.85 -7.23 -44.71
N THR A 206 51.20 -6.13 -44.33
CA THR A 206 51.68 -4.76 -44.66
C THR A 206 53.01 -4.48 -44.00
N GLU A 207 53.23 -4.88 -42.76
CA GLU A 207 54.49 -4.75 -42.04
C GLU A 207 55.63 -5.55 -42.70
N ALA A 208 55.35 -6.79 -43.11
CA ALA A 208 56.28 -7.62 -43.81
C ALA A 208 56.73 -7.01 -45.17
N LEU A 209 55.81 -6.44 -45.93
CA LEU A 209 56.12 -5.75 -47.20
C LEU A 209 56.91 -4.45 -46.98
N TYR A 210 56.55 -3.69 -45.96
CA TYR A 210 57.25 -2.48 -45.59
C TYR A 210 58.72 -2.76 -45.18
N LYS A 211 58.93 -3.77 -44.29
CA LYS A 211 60.29 -4.17 -43.84
C LYS A 211 61.17 -4.74 -44.96
N LYS A 212 60.54 -5.40 -45.96
CA LYS A 212 61.27 -5.90 -47.14
C LYS A 212 61.67 -4.81 -48.15
N GLY A 213 61.28 -3.57 -47.94
CA GLY A 213 61.63 -2.46 -48.86
C GLY A 213 61.00 -2.61 -50.25
N SER A 214 59.90 -3.29 -50.43
CA SER A 214 59.27 -3.62 -51.72
C SER A 214 58.83 -2.42 -52.58
N GLY A 215 58.87 -1.20 -52.00
CA GLY A 215 58.34 0.02 -52.65
C GLY A 215 56.79 0.04 -52.84
N LYS A 216 56.14 -1.06 -52.62
CA LYS A 216 54.68 -1.20 -52.80
C LYS A 216 53.84 -0.73 -51.58
N VAL A 217 54.49 -0.59 -50.42
CA VAL A 217 53.86 -0.18 -49.16
C VAL A 217 54.66 0.97 -48.56
N THR A 218 53.99 2.09 -48.28
CA THR A 218 54.61 3.24 -47.63
C THR A 218 54.55 3.12 -46.12
N LYS A 219 55.38 3.91 -45.39
CA LYS A 219 55.28 4.03 -43.94
C LYS A 219 53.92 4.54 -43.50
N SER A 220 53.30 5.39 -44.31
CA SER A 220 51.92 5.88 -44.06
C SER A 220 50.90 4.76 -44.06
N ASP A 221 50.98 3.84 -45.02
CA ASP A 221 50.05 2.70 -45.13
C ASP A 221 50.20 1.74 -43.95
N TYR A 222 51.43 1.45 -43.53
CA TYR A 222 51.71 0.66 -42.33
C TYR A 222 51.14 1.31 -41.08
N LEU A 223 51.35 2.62 -40.86
CA LEU A 223 50.85 3.33 -39.69
C LEU A 223 49.33 3.42 -39.69
N LYS A 224 48.68 3.65 -40.84
CA LYS A 224 47.24 3.62 -40.98
C LYS A 224 46.63 2.27 -40.54
N ASN A 225 47.17 1.18 -41.06
CA ASN A 225 46.70 -0.17 -40.68
C ASN A 225 46.93 -0.45 -39.19
N LYS A 226 48.03 0.02 -38.60
CA LYS A 226 48.26 -0.10 -37.17
C LYS A 226 47.23 0.66 -36.35
N ILE A 227 46.87 1.88 -36.72
CA ILE A 227 45.83 2.68 -36.06
C ILE A 227 44.48 1.97 -36.14
N PHE A 228 44.12 1.39 -37.29
CA PHE A 228 42.85 0.65 -37.43
C PHE A 228 42.81 -0.60 -36.53
N VAL A 229 43.91 -1.37 -36.44
CA VAL A 229 43.99 -2.53 -35.52
C VAL A 229 43.87 -2.10 -34.06
N ASP A 230 44.54 -1.02 -33.65
CA ASP A 230 44.45 -0.53 -32.29
C ASP A 230 43.05 0.01 -31.97
N ALA A 231 42.39 0.67 -32.93
CA ALA A 231 41.03 1.16 -32.78
C ALA A 231 40.01 -0.02 -32.62
N ILE A 232 40.10 -1.03 -33.49
CA ILE A 232 39.16 -2.18 -33.41
C ILE A 232 39.37 -3.03 -32.13
N LYS A 233 40.63 -3.14 -31.63
CA LYS A 233 40.93 -3.78 -30.33
C LYS A 233 40.23 -3.07 -29.18
N SER A 234 40.22 -1.74 -29.21
CA SER A 234 39.50 -0.95 -28.20
C SER A 234 38.01 -1.23 -28.23
N ILE A 235 37.40 -1.26 -29.43
CA ILE A 235 35.97 -1.58 -29.63
C ILE A 235 35.67 -3.03 -29.18
N THR A 236 36.50 -4.00 -29.49
CA THR A 236 36.32 -5.41 -29.06
C THR A 236 36.36 -5.52 -27.53
N SER A 237 37.25 -4.76 -26.86
CA SER A 237 37.33 -4.72 -25.40
C SER A 237 36.08 -4.10 -24.79
N GLU A 238 35.61 -2.99 -25.33
CA GLU A 238 34.37 -2.32 -24.90
C GLU A 238 33.16 -3.25 -25.01
N LEU A 239 32.93 -3.88 -26.17
CA LEU A 239 31.85 -4.83 -26.41
C LEU A 239 31.91 -6.06 -25.48
N SER A 240 33.13 -6.47 -25.09
CA SER A 240 33.32 -7.55 -24.10
C SER A 240 32.85 -7.10 -22.71
N GLY A 241 33.05 -5.83 -22.35
CA GLY A 241 32.53 -5.20 -21.15
C GLY A 241 31.00 -5.10 -21.20
N GLU A 242 30.44 -4.62 -22.30
CA GLU A 242 28.98 -4.50 -22.47
C GLU A 242 28.25 -5.84 -22.36
N LYS A 243 28.81 -6.92 -22.93
CA LYS A 243 28.25 -8.28 -22.76
C LYS A 243 28.18 -8.67 -21.27
N LYS A 244 29.22 -8.37 -20.48
CA LYS A 244 29.24 -8.66 -19.05
C LYS A 244 28.18 -7.83 -18.31
N VAL A 245 28.05 -6.54 -18.65
CA VAL A 245 27.00 -5.67 -18.08
C VAL A 245 25.60 -6.18 -18.41
N ALA A 246 25.33 -6.55 -19.66
CA ALA A 246 24.04 -7.09 -20.08
C ALA A 246 23.71 -8.40 -19.34
N LYS A 247 24.69 -9.32 -19.19
CA LYS A 247 24.51 -10.54 -18.36
C LYS A 247 24.21 -10.20 -16.89
N SER A 248 24.97 -9.27 -16.30
CA SER A 248 24.75 -8.87 -14.91
C SER A 248 23.37 -8.23 -14.71
N ALA A 249 22.90 -7.43 -15.66
CA ALA A 249 21.55 -6.85 -15.62
C ALA A 249 20.46 -7.93 -15.68
N LEU A 250 20.66 -8.97 -16.52
CA LEU A 250 19.73 -10.09 -16.59
C LEU A 250 19.74 -10.91 -15.29
N VAL A 251 20.92 -11.20 -14.70
CA VAL A 251 21.05 -11.86 -13.39
C VAL A 251 20.31 -11.09 -12.30
N PHE A 252 20.51 -9.77 -12.27
CA PHE A 252 19.83 -8.89 -11.31
C PHE A 252 18.31 -8.91 -11.50
N SER A 253 17.83 -8.85 -12.74
CA SER A 253 16.38 -8.89 -13.02
C SER A 253 15.72 -10.19 -12.55
N MET A 254 16.45 -11.31 -12.62
CA MET A 254 16.01 -12.63 -12.14
C MET A 254 16.06 -12.76 -10.60
N GLY A 255 16.52 -11.74 -9.88
CA GLY A 255 16.68 -11.79 -8.42
C GLY A 255 17.74 -12.80 -7.95
N LEU A 256 18.68 -13.14 -8.81
CA LEU A 256 19.79 -14.03 -8.48
C LEU A 256 20.96 -13.26 -7.85
N ASN A 257 21.85 -13.99 -7.17
CA ASN A 257 23.06 -13.41 -6.63
C ASN A 257 23.94 -12.88 -7.77
N TRP A 258 24.54 -11.69 -7.63
CA TRP A 258 25.42 -11.08 -8.63
C TRP A 258 26.65 -11.93 -9.00
N LYS A 259 27.01 -12.92 -8.17
CA LYS A 259 28.10 -13.88 -8.41
C LYS A 259 27.70 -15.03 -9.33
N ASN A 260 26.41 -15.21 -9.60
CA ASN A 260 25.97 -16.27 -10.48
C ASN A 260 26.38 -15.97 -11.91
N GLU A 261 27.09 -16.93 -12.52
CA GLU A 261 27.38 -16.89 -13.95
C GLU A 261 26.24 -17.55 -14.73
N ILE A 262 25.82 -16.87 -15.81
CA ILE A 262 24.77 -17.37 -16.70
C ILE A 262 25.28 -17.57 -18.12
N GLU A 263 24.76 -18.58 -18.80
CA GLU A 263 24.93 -18.79 -20.22
C GLU A 263 23.54 -18.90 -20.87
N ILE A 264 23.36 -18.20 -21.99
CA ILE A 264 22.11 -18.22 -22.74
C ILE A 264 22.18 -19.38 -23.75
N THR A 265 21.13 -20.23 -23.75
CA THR A 265 21.08 -21.39 -24.64
C THR A 265 20.61 -21.05 -26.05
N GLN A 266 20.02 -19.87 -26.26
CA GLN A 266 19.50 -19.40 -27.55
C GLN A 266 20.40 -18.29 -28.08
N ASN A 267 20.89 -18.45 -29.33
CA ASN A 267 21.77 -17.49 -29.96
C ASN A 267 21.15 -16.74 -31.14
N GLU A 268 19.87 -16.99 -31.44
CA GLU A 268 19.18 -16.38 -32.57
C GLU A 268 18.03 -15.50 -32.11
N PHE A 269 17.79 -14.45 -32.88
CA PHE A 269 16.59 -13.62 -32.70
C PHE A 269 15.40 -14.37 -33.31
N PRO A 270 14.23 -14.36 -32.63
CA PRO A 270 13.02 -14.89 -33.24
C PRO A 270 12.65 -14.05 -34.48
N ASN A 271 12.22 -14.71 -35.51
CA ASN A 271 11.61 -14.05 -36.68
C ASN A 271 10.09 -14.29 -36.65
N PRO A 272 9.32 -13.60 -35.79
CA PRO A 272 7.90 -13.83 -35.69
C PRO A 272 7.20 -13.15 -36.90
N THR A 273 6.46 -13.92 -37.68
CA THR A 273 5.51 -13.37 -38.65
C THR A 273 4.20 -13.04 -37.92
N VAL A 274 3.95 -11.77 -37.69
CA VAL A 274 2.69 -11.29 -37.10
C VAL A 274 1.72 -10.96 -38.23
N HIS A 275 0.63 -11.72 -38.39
CA HIS A 275 -0.41 -11.50 -39.41
C HIS A 275 -1.72 -10.99 -38.77
N VAL A 276 -1.65 -10.11 -37.77
CA VAL A 276 -2.83 -9.56 -37.10
C VAL A 276 -3.06 -8.15 -37.61
N SER A 277 -4.30 -7.80 -38.00
CA SER A 277 -4.63 -6.44 -38.39
C SER A 277 -4.52 -5.48 -37.22
N LEU A 278 -4.18 -4.23 -37.50
CA LEU A 278 -4.06 -3.19 -36.49
C LEU A 278 -5.35 -3.01 -35.68
N ASP A 279 -6.52 -3.04 -36.36
CA ASP A 279 -7.83 -2.88 -35.75
C ASP A 279 -8.09 -3.99 -34.68
N ASN A 280 -7.82 -5.24 -35.03
CA ASN A 280 -7.96 -6.36 -34.07
C ASN A 280 -7.01 -6.22 -32.88
N MET A 281 -5.81 -5.65 -33.08
CA MET A 281 -4.88 -5.37 -32.00
C MET A 281 -5.39 -4.25 -31.07
N VAL A 282 -6.01 -3.21 -31.65
CA VAL A 282 -6.60 -2.11 -30.86
C VAL A 282 -7.79 -2.61 -30.04
N ASP A 283 -8.68 -3.41 -30.64
CA ASP A 283 -9.81 -4.00 -29.91
C ASP A 283 -9.34 -4.88 -28.74
N SER A 284 -8.34 -5.71 -29.00
CA SER A 284 -7.73 -6.57 -27.95
C SER A 284 -7.06 -5.74 -26.86
N LEU A 285 -6.36 -4.65 -27.24
CA LEU A 285 -5.76 -3.73 -26.28
C LEU A 285 -6.82 -3.14 -25.35
N VAL A 286 -7.92 -2.60 -25.91
CA VAL A 286 -8.97 -1.97 -25.10
C VAL A 286 -9.65 -2.99 -24.18
N ALA A 287 -9.86 -4.22 -24.65
CA ALA A 287 -10.57 -5.26 -23.91
C ALA A 287 -9.72 -5.90 -22.79
N GLN A 288 -8.41 -6.06 -23.00
CA GLN A 288 -7.58 -6.91 -22.17
C GLN A 288 -6.46 -6.17 -21.41
N ASN A 289 -6.27 -4.87 -21.66
CA ASN A 289 -5.17 -4.13 -21.06
C ASN A 289 -5.41 -3.93 -19.55
N PRO A 290 -4.49 -4.39 -18.66
CA PRO A 290 -4.65 -4.28 -17.22
C PRO A 290 -4.64 -2.84 -16.71
N ASP A 291 -4.00 -1.89 -17.43
CA ASP A 291 -3.99 -0.49 -17.01
C ASP A 291 -5.37 0.16 -17.27
N ILE A 292 -6.06 -0.21 -18.34
CA ILE A 292 -7.45 0.19 -18.57
C ILE A 292 -8.37 -0.44 -17.53
N ALA A 293 -8.16 -1.72 -17.19
CA ALA A 293 -8.92 -2.40 -16.14
C ALA A 293 -8.72 -1.73 -14.77
N LYS A 294 -7.50 -1.29 -14.44
CA LYS A 294 -7.22 -0.50 -13.21
C LYS A 294 -8.07 0.76 -13.15
N VAL A 295 -8.10 1.53 -14.23
CA VAL A 295 -8.88 2.77 -14.27
C VAL A 295 -10.38 2.48 -14.16
N ASN A 296 -10.88 1.40 -14.77
CA ASN A 296 -12.28 1.00 -14.62
C ASN A 296 -12.65 0.67 -13.16
N ASN A 297 -11.78 -0.06 -12.45
CA ASN A 297 -11.97 -0.33 -11.03
C ASN A 297 -11.88 0.94 -10.18
N GLY A 298 -10.99 1.88 -10.54
CA GLY A 298 -10.94 3.20 -9.93
C GLY A 298 -12.24 4.01 -10.11
N LEU A 299 -12.85 3.95 -11.30
CA LEU A 299 -14.17 4.56 -11.55
C LEU A 299 -15.26 3.92 -10.69
N SER A 300 -15.26 2.60 -10.53
CA SER A 300 -16.20 1.90 -9.65
C SER A 300 -16.02 2.30 -8.18
N ALA A 301 -14.79 2.50 -7.74
CA ALA A 301 -14.50 3.00 -6.40
C ALA A 301 -15.02 4.44 -6.20
N LEU A 302 -14.84 5.31 -7.20
CA LEU A 302 -15.32 6.70 -7.15
C LEU A 302 -16.85 6.79 -7.24
N ASP A 303 -17.51 5.90 -7.98
CA ASP A 303 -18.98 5.80 -7.99
C ASP A 303 -19.50 5.43 -6.59
N SER A 304 -18.89 4.44 -5.95
CA SER A 304 -19.20 4.09 -4.55
C SER A 304 -18.84 5.23 -3.57
N LYS A 305 -17.85 6.08 -3.88
CA LYS A 305 -17.54 7.29 -3.10
C LYS A 305 -18.62 8.35 -3.21
N ILE A 306 -19.25 8.50 -4.38
CA ILE A 306 -20.40 9.37 -4.54
C ILE A 306 -21.54 8.91 -3.61
N ASP A 307 -21.82 7.60 -3.56
CA ASP A 307 -22.87 7.06 -2.70
C ASP A 307 -22.51 7.17 -1.21
N GLU A 308 -21.24 6.98 -0.83
CA GLU A 308 -20.78 7.27 0.52
C GLU A 308 -21.03 8.74 0.88
N SER A 309 -20.71 9.67 -0.01
CA SER A 309 -20.93 11.11 0.24
C SER A 309 -22.43 11.44 0.37
N LYS A 310 -23.29 10.81 -0.45
CA LYS A 310 -24.77 10.95 -0.33
C LYS A 310 -25.31 10.39 0.98
N SER A 311 -24.62 9.44 1.63
CA SER A 311 -25.05 8.86 2.89
C SER A 311 -25.24 9.90 4.00
N ALA A 312 -24.52 11.03 3.92
CA ALA A 312 -24.65 12.14 4.87
C ALA A 312 -25.98 12.92 4.80
N TYR A 313 -26.83 12.66 3.80
CA TYR A 313 -28.20 13.17 3.74
C TYR A 313 -29.21 12.33 4.54
N TYR A 314 -28.81 11.13 4.92
CA TYR A 314 -29.69 10.19 5.66
C TYR A 314 -29.40 10.26 7.17
N PRO A 315 -30.37 9.87 8.01
CA PRO A 315 -30.13 9.76 9.43
C PRO A 315 -29.11 8.66 9.75
N SER A 316 -28.35 8.84 10.81
CA SER A 316 -27.54 7.81 11.43
C SER A 316 -28.25 7.28 12.68
N ILE A 317 -28.39 5.95 12.79
CA ILE A 317 -29.03 5.26 13.91
C ILE A 317 -28.00 4.31 14.51
N ALA A 318 -27.82 4.39 15.83
CA ALA A 318 -26.92 3.51 16.55
C ALA A 318 -27.54 3.03 17.85
N LEU A 319 -27.25 1.78 18.22
CA LEU A 319 -27.46 1.25 19.56
C LEU A 319 -26.21 1.57 20.38
N THR A 320 -26.41 2.24 21.51
CA THR A 320 -25.35 2.60 22.44
C THR A 320 -25.60 2.00 23.81
N GLY A 321 -24.55 1.65 24.52
CA GLY A 321 -24.62 1.21 25.89
C GLY A 321 -23.38 1.65 26.63
N SER A 322 -23.53 1.89 27.92
CA SER A 322 -22.37 2.14 28.77
C SER A 322 -22.56 1.51 30.14
N TYR A 323 -21.47 1.04 30.70
CA TYR A 323 -21.36 0.64 32.11
C TYR A 323 -20.21 1.41 32.72
N ARG A 324 -20.51 2.17 33.80
CA ARG A 324 -19.54 2.96 34.54
C ARG A 324 -19.50 2.55 35.98
N ARG A 325 -18.31 2.36 36.52
CA ARG A 325 -18.06 2.20 37.95
C ARG A 325 -17.22 3.35 38.47
N LEU A 326 -17.77 4.08 39.43
CA LEU A 326 -17.12 5.19 40.12
C LEU A 326 -16.53 4.72 41.44
N PHE A 327 -15.31 5.09 41.74
CA PHE A 327 -14.62 4.87 43.02
C PHE A 327 -14.44 6.25 43.69
N SER A 328 -15.04 6.43 44.86
CA SER A 328 -14.95 7.65 45.67
C SER A 328 -15.05 7.27 47.14
N ASN A 329 -14.38 8.01 47.98
CA ASN A 329 -14.48 7.82 49.44
C ASN A 329 -15.74 8.46 50.05
N TYR A 330 -16.47 9.23 49.24
CA TYR A 330 -17.72 9.90 49.65
C TYR A 330 -18.93 9.15 49.09
N ASP A 331 -19.86 8.77 49.97
CA ASP A 331 -20.99 7.89 49.64
C ASP A 331 -22.35 8.63 49.62
N TYR A 332 -22.33 9.96 49.47
CA TYR A 332 -23.52 10.82 49.46
C TYR A 332 -23.55 11.69 48.19
N GLY A 333 -24.64 12.40 47.98
CA GLY A 333 -24.78 13.27 46.82
C GLY A 333 -24.80 12.52 45.50
N PHE A 334 -23.90 12.91 44.56
CA PHE A 334 -23.77 12.22 43.25
C PHE A 334 -22.98 10.91 43.31
N THR A 335 -22.38 10.58 44.45
CA THR A 335 -21.54 9.41 44.63
C THR A 335 -22.13 8.37 45.57
N THR A 336 -23.48 8.32 45.67
CA THR A 336 -24.18 7.31 46.45
C THR A 336 -23.87 5.90 45.97
N LEU A 337 -23.99 4.91 46.84
CA LEU A 337 -23.76 3.49 46.54
C LEU A 337 -24.50 3.05 45.27
N ASP A 338 -25.72 3.56 45.08
CA ASP A 338 -26.57 3.27 43.91
C ASP A 338 -26.01 3.89 42.61
N ASN A 339 -25.40 5.06 42.70
CA ASN A 339 -24.84 5.79 41.55
C ASN A 339 -23.40 5.39 41.23
N LYS A 340 -22.72 4.63 42.10
CA LYS A 340 -21.35 4.15 41.84
C LYS A 340 -21.28 3.13 40.69
N ASN A 341 -22.35 2.38 40.44
CA ASN A 341 -22.49 1.45 39.33
C ASN A 341 -23.66 1.90 38.48
N LEU A 342 -23.38 2.46 37.33
CA LEU A 342 -24.39 2.94 36.39
C LEU A 342 -24.26 2.23 35.06
N TRP A 343 -25.36 1.70 34.54
CA TRP A 343 -25.44 1.20 33.20
C TRP A 343 -26.55 1.92 32.42
N MET A 344 -26.34 2.13 31.15
CA MET A 344 -27.33 2.71 30.26
C MET A 344 -27.33 1.95 28.93
N PHE A 345 -28.49 1.77 28.34
CA PHE A 345 -28.67 1.34 26.96
C PHE A 345 -29.69 2.24 26.27
N GLY A 346 -29.44 2.56 25.01
CA GLY A 346 -30.34 3.41 24.25
C GLY A 346 -30.10 3.30 22.74
N ILE A 347 -31.13 3.66 21.99
CA ILE A 347 -31.03 3.84 20.54
C ILE A 347 -31.05 5.34 20.30
N GLY A 348 -29.99 5.81 19.62
CA GLY A 348 -29.87 7.20 19.22
C GLY A 348 -30.03 7.36 17.71
N MET A 349 -30.70 8.42 17.29
CA MET A 349 -30.79 8.85 15.89
C MET A 349 -30.27 10.29 15.79
N SER A 350 -29.41 10.53 14.81
CA SER A 350 -28.97 11.90 14.49
C SER A 350 -29.04 12.13 12.99
N MET A 351 -29.42 13.33 12.58
CA MET A 351 -29.52 13.75 11.18
C MET A 351 -29.11 15.22 11.06
N ASN A 352 -28.22 15.52 10.12
CA ASN A 352 -27.87 16.90 9.81
C ASN A 352 -28.94 17.50 8.90
N LEU A 353 -29.74 18.42 9.43
CA LEU A 353 -30.76 19.14 8.64
C LEU A 353 -30.13 20.25 7.79
N PHE A 354 -29.12 20.93 8.31
CA PHE A 354 -28.38 21.96 7.60
C PHE A 354 -26.92 22.02 8.14
N ASN A 355 -25.96 22.01 7.24
CA ASN A 355 -24.53 22.05 7.56
C ASN A 355 -23.74 23.06 6.67
N GLY A 356 -24.40 24.15 6.26
CA GLY A 356 -23.77 25.16 5.43
C GLY A 356 -23.40 24.65 4.03
N PHE A 357 -24.24 23.83 3.41
CA PHE A 357 -24.06 23.25 2.06
C PHE A 357 -22.87 22.27 1.93
N ARG A 358 -22.19 21.93 3.03
CA ARG A 358 -21.02 21.03 3.03
C ARG A 358 -21.31 19.70 2.36
N THR A 359 -22.40 19.02 2.69
CA THR A 359 -22.74 17.72 2.09
C THR A 359 -22.95 17.83 0.58
N GLY A 360 -23.62 18.89 0.10
CA GLY A 360 -23.79 19.12 -1.34
C GLY A 360 -22.44 19.30 -2.06
N ALA A 361 -21.55 20.09 -1.47
CA ALA A 361 -20.20 20.30 -2.01
C ALA A 361 -19.37 19.00 -2.04
N GLN A 362 -19.45 18.17 -1.00
CA GLN A 362 -18.76 16.88 -0.95
C GLN A 362 -19.27 15.89 -2.01
N VAL A 363 -20.58 15.84 -2.26
CA VAL A 363 -21.16 15.02 -3.33
C VAL A 363 -20.71 15.51 -4.70
N GLU A 364 -20.69 16.83 -4.91
CA GLU A 364 -20.25 17.39 -6.17
C GLU A 364 -18.75 17.20 -6.40
N GLU A 365 -17.92 17.35 -5.38
CA GLU A 365 -16.50 17.01 -5.41
C GLU A 365 -16.28 15.55 -5.84
N ALA A 366 -17.02 14.60 -5.24
CA ALA A 366 -16.91 13.20 -5.61
C ALA A 366 -17.28 12.94 -7.08
N LYS A 367 -18.33 13.63 -7.61
CA LYS A 367 -18.70 13.56 -9.03
C LYS A 367 -17.63 14.15 -9.95
N VAL A 368 -17.06 15.30 -9.59
CA VAL A 368 -15.96 15.91 -10.35
C VAL A 368 -14.75 14.98 -10.41
N ASN A 369 -14.39 14.33 -9.29
CA ASN A 369 -13.31 13.34 -9.26
C ASN A 369 -13.60 12.15 -10.19
N TYR A 370 -14.84 11.66 -10.21
CA TYR A 370 -15.26 10.62 -11.15
C TYR A 370 -15.12 11.08 -12.62
N GLN A 371 -15.59 12.28 -12.96
CA GLN A 371 -15.46 12.84 -14.31
C GLN A 371 -14.00 13.03 -14.70
N GLN A 372 -13.16 13.51 -13.77
CA GLN A 372 -11.71 13.68 -14.00
C GLN A 372 -11.05 12.33 -14.34
N LEU A 373 -11.33 11.29 -13.57
CA LEU A 373 -10.78 9.95 -13.84
C LEU A 373 -11.33 9.37 -15.15
N SER A 374 -12.58 9.65 -15.50
CA SER A 374 -13.18 9.27 -16.79
C SER A 374 -12.44 9.92 -17.97
N LYS A 375 -12.07 11.20 -17.86
CA LYS A 375 -11.25 11.88 -18.87
C LYS A 375 -9.81 11.35 -18.92
N GLN A 376 -9.23 11.00 -17.77
CA GLN A 376 -7.92 10.34 -17.74
C GLN A 376 -7.96 8.96 -18.43
N LYS A 377 -9.09 8.22 -18.32
CA LYS A 377 -9.28 6.97 -19.08
C LYS A 377 -9.25 7.20 -20.58
N GLU A 378 -9.94 8.23 -21.10
CA GLU A 378 -9.93 8.58 -22.53
C GLU A 378 -8.49 8.88 -23.00
N LEU A 379 -7.73 9.67 -22.22
CA LEU A 379 -6.32 9.98 -22.53
C LEU A 379 -5.45 8.72 -22.50
N LEU A 380 -5.66 7.81 -21.54
CA LEU A 380 -4.92 6.55 -21.45
C LEU A 380 -5.18 5.67 -22.70
N VAL A 381 -6.44 5.49 -23.08
CA VAL A 381 -6.82 4.68 -24.25
C VAL A 381 -6.18 5.25 -25.51
N ASN A 382 -6.30 6.57 -25.72
CA ASN A 382 -5.71 7.24 -26.88
C ASN A 382 -4.18 7.12 -26.90
N GLY A 383 -3.52 7.29 -25.76
CA GLY A 383 -2.07 7.15 -25.64
C GLY A 383 -1.58 5.72 -25.91
N LEU A 384 -2.29 4.72 -25.39
CA LEU A 384 -1.97 3.30 -25.64
C LEU A 384 -2.22 2.92 -27.11
N THR A 385 -3.29 3.43 -27.73
CA THR A 385 -3.58 3.22 -29.14
C THR A 385 -2.50 3.83 -30.03
N LEU A 386 -2.08 5.07 -29.76
CA LEU A 386 -0.97 5.72 -30.48
C LEU A 386 0.33 4.93 -30.34
N LYS A 387 0.65 4.48 -29.13
CA LYS A 387 1.84 3.65 -28.88
C LYS A 387 1.79 2.34 -29.66
N LEU A 388 0.62 1.68 -29.71
CA LEU A 388 0.43 0.46 -30.47
C LEU A 388 0.62 0.71 -31.98
N GLN A 389 0.01 1.77 -32.52
CA GLN A 389 0.17 2.15 -33.92
C GLN A 389 1.64 2.42 -34.27
N THR A 390 2.35 3.15 -33.40
CA THR A 390 3.77 3.44 -33.60
C THR A 390 4.59 2.14 -33.66
N LEU A 391 4.36 1.22 -32.72
CA LEU A 391 5.06 -0.07 -32.69
C LEU A 391 4.70 -0.95 -33.89
N TYR A 392 3.44 -0.93 -34.33
CA TYR A 392 2.98 -1.66 -35.51
C TYR A 392 3.69 -1.18 -36.76
N TYR A 393 3.72 0.12 -37.03
CA TYR A 393 4.41 0.68 -38.21
C TYR A 393 5.93 0.47 -38.16
N LEU A 394 6.57 0.62 -36.99
CA LEU A 394 8.00 0.32 -36.82
C LEU A 394 8.35 -1.16 -37.05
N TYR A 395 7.41 -2.07 -36.80
CA TYR A 395 7.61 -3.48 -37.04
C TYR A 395 7.50 -3.84 -38.55
N TYR A 396 6.66 -3.16 -39.30
CA TYR A 396 6.42 -3.44 -40.72
C TYR A 396 7.24 -2.55 -41.69
N CYS A 397 8.02 -1.59 -41.17
CA CYS A 397 9.00 -0.82 -41.93
C CYS A 397 10.40 -1.43 -41.88
#